data_9c8f39245f6b347e05310573236a1589
#
_entry.id   9c8f39245f6b347e05310573236a1589
#
_cell.length_a   1.000
_cell.length_b   1.000
_cell.length_c   1.000
_cell.angle_alpha   90.00
_cell.angle_beta   90.00
_cell.angle_gamma   90.00
#
_symmetry.space_group_name_H-M   'P 1'
#
loop_
_entity.id
_entity.type
_entity.pdbx_description
1 polymer ?
#
loop_
_entity_poly.entity_id
_entity_poly.type
_entity_poly.pdbx_seq_one_letter_code
_entity_poly.pdbx_strand_id
1 'polypeptide(L)'
;DDDRDSNPTLDLSHVDEEFVLNTPALAEKNTYDLVSAKTLNLTCSQPNYGGAPYGVEYYVQVSIDPEFKNDSTVTHTQLKTFYKRANMDVDASEVNSAVVALFQDAHPDTSVPEEMPVFIRLRAVIGGTTNPNYGQTFSNVITLPSVKATYKAPDAEFTDNLYLIGSSIQEGWKSWKPIPEVQGVPGQYYGIVYLPAGGEFKWGTK
;
A
#
# COMPACT_ATOMS: atom_id res chain seq x y z
N ASP A 1 -37.51 4.67 38.71
CA ASP A 1 -36.07 4.94 38.55
C ASP A 1 -35.64 4.28 37.24
N ASP A 2 -35.59 5.12 36.22
CA ASP A 2 -35.26 4.70 34.87
C ASP A 2 -33.76 4.89 34.71
N ASP A 3 -33.02 3.84 35.01
CA ASP A 3 -31.57 3.78 34.93
C ASP A 3 -31.13 3.68 33.45
N ARG A 4 -31.52 4.66 32.65
CA ARG A 4 -31.14 4.78 31.21
C ARG A 4 -29.76 5.36 31.01
N ASP A 5 -29.06 5.75 32.08
CA ASP A 5 -27.72 6.33 32.02
C ASP A 5 -26.60 5.29 31.95
N SER A 6 -26.91 4.00 31.84
CA SER A 6 -25.92 2.94 31.76
C SER A 6 -25.43 2.63 30.34
N ASN A 7 -25.94 3.30 29.32
CA ASN A 7 -25.41 3.15 27.95
C ASN A 7 -24.22 4.09 27.76
N PRO A 8 -22.98 3.59 27.62
CA PRO A 8 -21.83 4.44 27.41
C PRO A 8 -22.04 5.25 26.13
N THR A 9 -22.09 6.56 26.28
CA THR A 9 -22.20 7.51 25.17
C THR A 9 -20.81 7.72 24.58
N LEU A 10 -20.73 7.74 23.24
CA LEU A 10 -19.50 8.09 22.55
C LEU A 10 -19.05 9.50 22.96
N ASP A 11 -17.90 9.59 23.59
CA ASP A 11 -17.27 10.84 23.97
C ASP A 11 -15.96 10.99 23.19
N LEU A 12 -15.88 12.06 22.40
CA LEU A 12 -14.70 12.38 21.59
C LEU A 12 -13.87 13.54 22.18
N SER A 13 -14.25 14.05 23.34
CA SER A 13 -13.63 15.26 23.94
C SER A 13 -12.16 15.05 24.34
N HIS A 14 -11.76 13.81 24.63
CA HIS A 14 -10.41 13.45 25.09
C HIS A 14 -9.75 12.34 24.27
N VAL A 15 -10.31 12.01 23.11
CA VAL A 15 -9.85 10.87 22.32
C VAL A 15 -8.41 11.03 21.81
N ASP A 16 -8.01 12.26 21.52
CA ASP A 16 -6.67 12.57 20.98
C ASP A 16 -5.59 12.54 22.06
N GLU A 17 -5.93 12.80 23.32
CA GLU A 17 -4.98 12.90 24.43
C GLU A 17 -4.33 11.56 24.77
N GLU A 18 -5.04 10.46 24.56
CA GLU A 18 -4.58 9.10 24.88
C GLU A 18 -4.14 8.28 23.66
N PHE A 19 -4.40 8.79 22.45
CA PHE A 19 -4.05 8.08 21.23
C PHE A 19 -2.60 8.36 20.81
N VAL A 20 -1.68 7.50 21.24
CA VAL A 20 -0.25 7.65 21.04
C VAL A 20 0.30 6.51 20.20
N LEU A 21 0.92 6.84 19.06
CA LEU A 21 1.77 5.92 18.32
C LEU A 21 3.17 5.91 18.96
N ASN A 22 3.63 4.73 19.35
CA ASN A 22 4.94 4.58 19.96
C ASN A 22 6.04 4.59 18.90
N THR A 23 7.09 5.36 19.16
CA THR A 23 8.33 5.25 18.38
C THR A 23 8.95 3.87 18.64
N PRO A 24 9.26 3.07 17.62
CA PRO A 24 9.92 1.79 17.80
C PRO A 24 11.21 1.94 18.62
N ALA A 25 11.47 0.99 19.50
CA ALA A 25 12.72 0.96 20.24
C ALA A 25 13.90 0.90 19.24
N LEU A 26 14.94 1.68 19.50
CA LEU A 26 16.13 1.79 18.64
C LEU A 26 15.89 2.47 17.28
N ALA A 27 14.78 3.17 17.06
CA ALA A 27 14.51 3.86 15.80
C ALA A 27 15.67 4.79 15.38
N GLU A 28 16.30 5.47 16.32
CA GLU A 28 17.46 6.34 16.09
C GLU A 28 18.75 5.61 15.69
N LYS A 29 18.79 4.28 15.84
CA LYS A 29 19.99 3.48 15.58
C LYS A 29 19.80 2.46 14.45
N ASN A 30 18.55 2.19 14.09
CA ASN A 30 18.21 1.20 13.08
C ASN A 30 18.01 1.86 11.72
N THR A 31 18.45 1.18 10.68
CA THR A 31 18.01 1.41 9.32
C THR A 31 16.90 0.42 9.00
N TYR A 32 15.75 0.92 8.60
CA TYR A 32 14.58 0.13 8.21
C TYR A 32 14.64 -0.17 6.72
N ASP A 33 15.09 -1.37 6.37
CA ASP A 33 15.12 -1.83 4.97
C ASP A 33 13.76 -2.42 4.59
N LEU A 34 12.93 -1.62 3.93
CA LEU A 34 11.57 -2.00 3.55
C LEU A 34 11.51 -3.03 2.42
N VAL A 35 12.61 -3.26 1.73
CA VAL A 35 12.69 -4.26 0.65
C VAL A 35 12.97 -5.65 1.22
N SER A 36 13.87 -5.72 2.20
CA SER A 36 14.29 -6.99 2.82
C SER A 36 13.33 -7.42 3.94
N ALA A 37 12.71 -6.47 4.64
CA ALA A 37 11.76 -6.77 5.71
C ALA A 37 10.41 -7.24 5.16
N LYS A 38 9.76 -8.16 5.88
CA LYS A 38 8.37 -8.51 5.59
C LYS A 38 7.41 -7.52 6.23
N THR A 39 7.69 -7.11 7.44
CA THR A 39 6.81 -6.24 8.23
C THR A 39 7.60 -5.17 8.95
N LEU A 40 6.91 -4.05 9.18
CA LEU A 40 7.30 -3.01 10.12
C LEU A 40 6.35 -3.09 11.31
N ASN A 41 6.87 -3.46 12.49
CA ASN A 41 6.04 -3.54 13.69
C ASN A 41 5.81 -2.16 14.28
N LEU A 42 4.54 -1.79 14.45
CA LEU A 42 4.09 -0.55 15.10
C LEU A 42 3.17 -0.89 16.27
N THR A 43 3.28 -0.11 17.35
CA THR A 43 2.40 -0.24 18.51
C THR A 43 1.84 1.13 18.89
N CYS A 44 0.60 1.13 19.40
CA CYS A 44 -0.04 2.35 19.87
C CYS A 44 -0.88 2.10 21.12
N SER A 45 -1.28 3.17 21.79
CA SER A 45 -2.40 3.13 22.74
C SER A 45 -3.73 3.11 22.00
N GLN A 46 -4.79 2.69 22.64
CA GLN A 46 -6.13 2.81 22.06
C GLN A 46 -6.68 4.22 22.28
N PRO A 47 -7.41 4.79 21.29
CA PRO A 47 -8.17 6.01 21.53
C PRO A 47 -9.20 5.82 22.63
N ASN A 48 -9.41 6.85 23.45
CA ASN A 48 -10.43 6.83 24.49
C ASN A 48 -11.76 7.36 23.96
N TYR A 49 -12.71 6.47 23.76
CA TYR A 49 -14.07 6.81 23.31
C TYR A 49 -15.08 6.85 24.47
N GLY A 50 -14.69 7.44 25.61
CA GLY A 50 -15.55 7.52 26.79
C GLY A 50 -15.66 6.21 27.57
N GLY A 51 -14.65 5.34 27.47
CA GLY A 51 -14.60 4.04 28.17
C GLY A 51 -15.46 2.93 27.55
N ALA A 52 -16.14 3.19 26.45
CA ALA A 52 -16.91 2.17 25.74
C ALA A 52 -15.99 1.27 24.89
N PRO A 53 -16.21 -0.05 24.85
CA PRO A 53 -15.39 -0.99 24.09
C PRO A 53 -15.78 -1.01 22.61
N TYR A 54 -15.41 0.03 21.89
CA TYR A 54 -15.61 0.08 20.43
C TYR A 54 -14.55 -0.74 19.69
N GLY A 55 -14.94 -1.35 18.57
CA GLY A 55 -14.01 -1.95 17.62
C GLY A 55 -13.29 -0.86 16.84
N VAL A 56 -11.99 -0.69 17.06
CA VAL A 56 -11.19 0.34 16.41
C VAL A 56 -10.49 -0.22 15.19
N GLU A 57 -10.52 0.54 14.08
CA GLU A 57 -9.74 0.28 12.89
C GLU A 57 -8.63 1.34 12.77
N TYR A 58 -7.39 0.85 12.65
CA TYR A 58 -6.19 1.67 12.55
C TYR A 58 -5.69 1.68 11.12
N TYR A 59 -5.58 2.86 10.53
CA TYR A 59 -5.01 3.10 9.21
C TYR A 59 -3.66 3.77 9.35
N VAL A 60 -2.65 3.20 8.69
CA VAL A 60 -1.30 3.77 8.70
C VAL A 60 -1.21 4.85 7.64
N GLN A 61 -0.77 6.03 8.02
CA GLN A 61 -0.45 7.14 7.12
C GLN A 61 1.05 7.38 7.13
N VAL A 62 1.62 7.44 5.93
CA VAL A 62 3.06 7.59 5.70
C VAL A 62 3.33 8.90 4.97
N SER A 63 4.37 9.61 5.35
CA SER A 63 4.78 10.88 4.76
C SER A 63 6.29 10.99 4.60
N ILE A 64 6.72 11.81 3.64
CA ILE A 64 8.10 12.29 3.52
C ILE A 64 8.28 13.70 4.11
N ASP A 65 7.20 14.26 4.65
CA ASP A 65 7.16 15.57 5.33
C ASP A 65 6.57 15.39 6.74
N PRO A 66 7.21 15.92 7.80
CA PRO A 66 6.73 15.76 9.18
C PRO A 66 5.38 16.47 9.43
N GLU A 67 5.03 17.47 8.64
CA GLU A 67 3.80 18.25 8.84
C GLU A 67 2.54 17.59 8.28
N PHE A 68 2.65 16.53 7.51
CA PHE A 68 1.50 15.86 6.87
C PHE A 68 0.58 16.84 6.13
N LYS A 69 1.16 17.69 5.29
CA LYS A 69 0.44 18.71 4.54
C LYS A 69 -0.56 18.10 3.56
N ASN A 70 -1.76 18.69 3.52
CA ASN A 70 -2.83 18.36 2.57
C ASN A 70 -3.14 19.53 1.63
N ASP A 71 -2.14 20.35 1.32
CA ASP A 71 -2.29 21.40 0.31
C ASP A 71 -2.11 20.84 -1.12
N SER A 72 -1.79 21.68 -2.07
CA SER A 72 -1.54 21.29 -3.46
C SER A 72 -0.36 20.31 -3.62
N THR A 73 0.47 20.14 -2.57
CA THR A 73 1.59 19.20 -2.52
C THR A 73 1.23 18.06 -1.58
N VAL A 74 0.73 16.95 -2.11
CA VAL A 74 0.42 15.76 -1.31
C VAL A 74 1.73 15.15 -0.82
N THR A 75 1.98 15.22 0.48
CA THR A 75 3.21 14.74 1.10
C THR A 75 3.01 13.45 1.87
N HIS A 76 1.77 12.98 2.00
CA HIS A 76 1.44 11.75 2.70
C HIS A 76 0.39 10.93 1.97
N THR A 77 0.35 9.64 2.28
CA THR A 77 -0.67 8.72 1.80
C THR A 77 -1.12 7.78 2.92
N GLN A 78 -2.34 7.28 2.83
CA GLN A 78 -2.86 6.24 3.70
C GLN A 78 -2.71 4.89 3.02
N LEU A 79 -2.15 3.91 3.75
CA LEU A 79 -2.03 2.55 3.27
C LEU A 79 -3.42 1.91 3.12
N LYS A 80 -3.54 0.93 2.22
CA LYS A 80 -4.81 0.25 1.94
C LYS A 80 -5.21 -0.70 3.06
N THR A 81 -4.21 -1.39 3.64
CA THR A 81 -4.42 -2.33 4.73
C THR A 81 -4.68 -1.59 6.02
N PHE A 82 -5.71 -2.00 6.76
CA PHE A 82 -6.01 -1.49 8.09
C PHE A 82 -5.89 -2.62 9.14
N TYR A 83 -5.73 -2.23 10.39
CA TYR A 83 -5.46 -3.14 11.49
C TYR A 83 -6.52 -2.97 12.59
N LYS A 84 -6.83 -4.06 13.29
CA LYS A 84 -7.84 -4.07 14.39
C LYS A 84 -7.20 -4.25 15.76
N ARG A 85 -5.88 -4.23 15.82
CA ARG A 85 -5.11 -4.39 17.07
C ARG A 85 -4.10 -3.27 17.20
N ALA A 86 -3.85 -2.84 18.43
CA ALA A 86 -2.88 -1.81 18.76
C ALA A 86 -1.40 -2.25 18.55
N ASN A 87 -1.15 -3.53 18.34
CA ASN A 87 0.13 -4.07 17.88
C ASN A 87 -0.06 -4.55 16.44
N MET A 88 0.63 -3.91 15.50
CA MET A 88 0.42 -4.06 14.07
C MET A 88 1.71 -4.50 13.39
N ASP A 89 1.66 -5.60 12.67
CA ASP A 89 2.71 -6.00 11.72
C ASP A 89 2.35 -5.41 10.34
N VAL A 90 2.80 -4.18 10.12
CA VAL A 90 2.51 -3.43 8.89
C VAL A 90 3.31 -4.00 7.73
N ASP A 91 2.67 -4.28 6.60
CA ASP A 91 3.33 -4.79 5.41
C ASP A 91 4.42 -3.82 4.92
N ALA A 92 5.68 -4.26 4.98
CA ALA A 92 6.81 -3.43 4.60
C ALA A 92 6.81 -3.07 3.11
N SER A 93 6.27 -3.94 2.26
CA SER A 93 6.19 -3.68 0.81
C SER A 93 5.17 -2.58 0.49
N GLU A 94 4.08 -2.52 1.25
CA GLU A 94 3.06 -1.46 1.11
C GLU A 94 3.64 -0.10 1.54
N VAL A 95 4.40 -0.07 2.65
CA VAL A 95 5.13 1.14 3.09
C VAL A 95 6.17 1.54 2.06
N ASN A 96 6.96 0.59 1.54
CA ASN A 96 7.96 0.85 0.49
C ASN A 96 7.34 1.52 -0.73
N SER A 97 6.26 0.95 -1.25
CA SER A 97 5.57 1.50 -2.43
C SER A 97 5.02 2.90 -2.19
N ALA A 98 4.48 3.15 -0.99
CA ALA A 98 3.98 4.46 -0.60
C ALA A 98 5.10 5.51 -0.53
N VAL A 99 6.23 5.19 0.12
CA VAL A 99 7.38 6.09 0.25
C VAL A 99 7.98 6.41 -1.11
N VAL A 100 8.18 5.40 -1.95
CA VAL A 100 8.72 5.58 -3.31
C VAL A 100 7.81 6.48 -4.15
N ALA A 101 6.49 6.23 -4.14
CA ALA A 101 5.53 7.04 -4.89
C ALA A 101 5.55 8.50 -4.42
N LEU A 102 5.49 8.74 -3.12
CA LEU A 102 5.54 10.09 -2.55
C LEU A 102 6.83 10.83 -2.93
N PHE A 103 7.97 10.13 -2.89
CA PHE A 103 9.24 10.73 -3.27
C PHE A 103 9.28 11.08 -4.76
N GLN A 104 8.87 10.17 -5.63
CA GLN A 104 8.85 10.38 -7.08
C GLN A 104 7.88 11.49 -7.49
N ASP A 105 6.72 11.59 -6.84
CA ASP A 105 5.76 12.66 -7.10
C ASP A 105 6.31 14.04 -6.70
N ALA A 106 7.04 14.10 -5.58
CA ALA A 106 7.68 15.34 -5.12
C ALA A 106 8.95 15.68 -5.90
N HIS A 107 9.66 14.68 -6.43
CA HIS A 107 10.98 14.81 -7.08
C HIS A 107 11.07 13.96 -8.35
N PRO A 108 10.30 14.28 -9.41
CA PRO A 108 10.14 13.43 -10.60
C PRO A 108 11.44 13.11 -11.34
N ASP A 109 12.44 14.01 -11.24
CA ASP A 109 13.71 13.86 -11.94
C ASP A 109 14.85 13.35 -11.04
N THR A 110 14.53 12.89 -9.84
CA THR A 110 15.52 12.47 -8.84
C THR A 110 15.29 11.02 -8.43
N SER A 111 16.36 10.24 -8.38
CA SER A 111 16.29 8.88 -7.84
C SER A 111 16.00 8.89 -6.34
N VAL A 112 15.25 7.90 -5.87
CA VAL A 112 15.02 7.73 -4.43
C VAL A 112 16.37 7.57 -3.72
N PRO A 113 16.63 8.35 -2.64
CA PRO A 113 17.85 8.23 -1.86
C PRO A 113 18.04 6.84 -1.28
N GLU A 114 19.28 6.42 -1.07
CA GLU A 114 19.57 5.14 -0.43
C GLU A 114 18.95 5.05 0.98
N GLU A 115 18.99 6.14 1.72
CA GLU A 115 18.35 6.28 3.03
C GLU A 115 17.68 7.64 3.12
N MET A 116 16.51 7.68 3.74
CA MET A 116 15.76 8.92 3.95
C MET A 116 14.89 8.82 5.21
N PRO A 117 14.56 9.94 5.86
CA PRO A 117 13.59 9.93 6.94
C PRO A 117 12.18 9.69 6.40
N VAL A 118 11.41 8.91 7.17
CA VAL A 118 9.98 8.66 6.90
C VAL A 118 9.20 8.98 8.16
N PHE A 119 8.06 9.62 7.98
CA PHE A 119 7.16 10.04 9.04
C PHE A 119 5.89 9.21 9.00
N ILE A 120 5.42 8.77 10.16
CA ILE A 120 4.26 7.89 10.26
C ILE A 120 3.32 8.44 11.33
N ARG A 121 2.03 8.41 11.06
CA ARG A 121 0.95 8.57 12.04
C ARG A 121 -0.13 7.54 11.78
N LEU A 122 -0.98 7.34 12.75
CA LEU A 122 -2.17 6.52 12.64
C LEU A 122 -3.41 7.40 12.56
N ARG A 123 -4.34 6.99 11.72
CA ARG A 123 -5.72 7.43 11.74
C ARG A 123 -6.55 6.28 12.32
N ALA A 124 -7.28 6.53 13.39
CA ALA A 124 -8.20 5.58 13.99
C ALA A 124 -9.65 5.97 13.72
N VAL A 125 -10.50 4.99 13.52
CA VAL A 125 -11.95 5.15 13.39
C VAL A 125 -12.66 4.01 14.12
N ILE A 126 -13.92 4.22 14.48
CA ILE A 126 -14.79 3.15 14.97
C ILE A 126 -15.26 2.34 13.76
N GLY A 127 -14.85 1.08 13.72
CA GLY A 127 -15.19 0.16 12.63
C GLY A 127 -16.64 -0.35 12.68
N GLY A 128 -17.06 -0.96 11.57
CA GLY A 128 -18.38 -1.58 11.46
C GLY A 128 -19.54 -0.60 11.29
N THR A 129 -19.26 0.65 10.94
CA THR A 129 -20.26 1.68 10.66
C THR A 129 -20.34 2.03 9.17
N THR A 130 -21.43 2.63 8.73
CA THR A 130 -21.57 3.12 7.34
C THR A 130 -20.83 4.43 7.10
N ASN A 131 -20.44 5.14 8.18
CA ASN A 131 -19.64 6.34 8.10
C ASN A 131 -18.16 6.01 8.25
N PRO A 132 -17.33 6.12 7.20
CA PRO A 132 -15.91 5.76 7.24
C PRO A 132 -15.06 6.69 8.14
N ASN A 133 -15.64 7.79 8.63
CA ASN A 133 -14.97 8.76 9.49
C ASN A 133 -15.58 8.78 10.91
N TYR A 134 -16.38 7.79 11.27
CA TYR A 134 -17.03 7.78 12.57
C TYR A 134 -16.00 7.62 13.70
N GLY A 135 -16.00 8.54 14.65
CA GLY A 135 -15.02 8.56 15.73
C GLY A 135 -13.57 8.77 15.27
N GLN A 136 -13.35 9.44 14.13
CA GLN A 136 -12.02 9.68 13.60
C GLN A 136 -11.14 10.47 14.56
N THR A 137 -9.93 9.94 14.77
CA THR A 137 -8.86 10.63 15.49
C THR A 137 -7.50 10.27 14.89
N PHE A 138 -6.48 11.09 15.18
CA PHE A 138 -5.12 10.87 14.70
C PHE A 138 -4.15 10.76 15.87
N SER A 139 -3.16 9.89 15.74
CA SER A 139 -2.05 9.82 16.67
C SER A 139 -1.07 10.99 16.47
N ASN A 140 -0.08 11.08 17.37
CA ASN A 140 1.14 11.81 17.10
C ASN A 140 1.87 11.27 15.86
N VAL A 141 2.75 12.08 15.31
CA VAL A 141 3.69 11.68 14.24
C VAL A 141 4.95 11.12 14.88
N ILE A 142 5.41 9.98 14.39
CA ILE A 142 6.74 9.45 14.72
C ILE A 142 7.66 9.58 13.51
N THR A 143 8.97 9.61 13.79
CA THR A 143 10.02 9.64 12.77
C THR A 143 10.79 8.33 12.79
N LEU A 144 10.99 7.75 11.60
CA LEU A 144 11.99 6.74 11.33
C LEU A 144 13.14 7.43 10.60
N PRO A 145 14.28 7.72 11.25
CA PRO A 145 15.30 8.62 10.68
C PRO A 145 16.02 8.05 9.46
N SER A 146 16.15 6.72 9.40
CA SER A 146 16.84 6.02 8.32
C SER A 146 15.97 4.89 7.78
N VAL A 147 15.42 5.10 6.60
CA VAL A 147 14.58 4.13 5.88
C VAL A 147 15.15 3.93 4.49
N LYS A 148 15.36 2.66 4.11
CA LYS A 148 15.70 2.24 2.75
C LYS A 148 14.42 1.84 2.03
N ALA A 149 14.06 2.63 1.00
CA ALA A 149 12.96 2.33 0.10
C ALA A 149 13.49 2.32 -1.33
N THR A 150 13.08 1.33 -2.10
CA THR A 150 13.56 1.17 -3.47
C THR A 150 12.37 0.90 -4.39
N TYR A 151 12.36 1.52 -5.55
CA TYR A 151 11.38 1.19 -6.58
C TYR A 151 11.48 -0.29 -6.92
N LYS A 152 10.39 -0.98 -6.73
CA LYS A 152 10.23 -2.37 -7.15
C LYS A 152 9.29 -2.37 -8.35
N ALA A 153 9.79 -2.74 -9.50
CA ALA A 153 8.92 -2.94 -10.66
C ALA A 153 7.83 -3.96 -10.29
N PRO A 154 6.59 -3.76 -10.74
CA PRO A 154 5.56 -4.78 -10.60
C PRO A 154 6.10 -6.12 -11.12
N ASP A 155 5.79 -7.21 -10.41
CA ASP A 155 6.11 -8.53 -10.92
C ASP A 155 5.45 -8.66 -12.31
N ALA A 156 6.24 -9.11 -13.28
CA ALA A 156 5.72 -9.29 -14.62
C ALA A 156 4.63 -10.37 -14.59
N GLU A 157 3.40 -9.97 -14.89
CA GLU A 157 2.33 -10.92 -15.09
C GLU A 157 2.49 -11.52 -16.50
N PHE A 158 2.81 -12.80 -16.57
CA PHE A 158 2.86 -13.53 -17.80
C PHE A 158 1.52 -14.20 -18.06
N THR A 159 1.06 -14.13 -19.30
CA THR A 159 -0.16 -14.83 -19.72
C THR A 159 0.18 -16.25 -20.12
N ASP A 160 -0.76 -17.19 -19.94
CA ASP A 160 -0.58 -18.61 -20.36
C ASP A 160 -0.33 -18.75 -21.86
N ASN A 161 -0.74 -17.80 -22.65
CA ASN A 161 -0.58 -17.79 -24.09
C ASN A 161 -0.20 -16.42 -24.62
N LEU A 162 0.70 -16.41 -25.58
CA LEU A 162 0.86 -15.32 -26.52
C LEU A 162 -0.04 -15.59 -27.73
N TYR A 163 -0.65 -14.57 -28.30
CA TYR A 163 -1.57 -14.73 -29.42
C TYR A 163 -1.04 -14.07 -30.69
N LEU A 164 -1.24 -14.71 -31.82
CA LEU A 164 -0.95 -14.20 -33.15
C LEU A 164 -2.24 -14.00 -33.95
N ILE A 165 -2.29 -12.92 -34.73
CA ILE A 165 -3.37 -12.63 -35.68
C ILE A 165 -2.79 -11.91 -36.89
N GLY A 166 -3.36 -12.15 -38.06
CA GLY A 166 -2.91 -11.45 -39.28
C GLY A 166 -3.14 -12.22 -40.53
N SER A 167 -2.91 -11.58 -41.66
CA SER A 167 -3.05 -12.21 -42.99
C SER A 167 -2.05 -13.34 -43.24
N SER A 168 -0.93 -13.35 -42.51
CA SER A 168 0.07 -14.43 -42.54
C SER A 168 -0.30 -15.63 -41.68
N ILE A 169 -1.36 -15.54 -40.89
CA ILE A 169 -1.83 -16.62 -40.02
C ILE A 169 -3.00 -17.31 -40.73
N GLN A 170 -3.09 -18.62 -40.59
CA GLN A 170 -4.11 -19.41 -41.29
C GLN A 170 -5.53 -18.91 -40.99
N GLU A 171 -5.80 -18.47 -39.80
CA GLU A 171 -7.07 -17.91 -39.34
C GLU A 171 -7.31 -16.46 -39.82
N GLY A 172 -6.28 -15.84 -40.40
CA GLY A 172 -6.32 -14.47 -40.90
C GLY A 172 -6.53 -13.44 -39.76
N TRP A 173 -7.22 -12.36 -40.09
CA TRP A 173 -7.60 -11.31 -39.14
C TRP A 173 -8.87 -11.64 -38.32
N LYS A 174 -9.41 -12.84 -38.46
CA LYS A 174 -10.69 -13.24 -37.85
C LYS A 174 -10.53 -13.89 -36.48
N SER A 175 -9.42 -14.56 -36.26
CA SER A 175 -9.19 -15.32 -35.02
C SER A 175 -7.75 -15.24 -34.56
N TRP A 176 -7.57 -15.21 -33.25
CA TRP A 176 -6.27 -15.21 -32.60
C TRP A 176 -5.76 -16.65 -32.46
N LYS A 177 -4.56 -16.91 -32.96
CA LYS A 177 -3.88 -18.19 -32.77
C LYS A 177 -3.06 -18.17 -31.49
N PRO A 178 -3.35 -19.05 -30.52
CA PRO A 178 -2.57 -19.11 -29.29
C PRO A 178 -1.19 -19.75 -29.51
N ILE A 179 -0.18 -19.17 -28.92
CA ILE A 179 1.16 -19.74 -28.74
C ILE A 179 1.36 -19.98 -27.25
N PRO A 180 1.41 -21.24 -26.80
CA PRO A 180 1.47 -21.56 -25.40
C PRO A 180 2.81 -21.17 -24.78
N GLU A 181 2.76 -20.88 -23.47
CA GLU A 181 3.96 -20.69 -22.67
C GLU A 181 4.75 -22.01 -22.55
N VAL A 182 6.06 -21.89 -22.49
CA VAL A 182 6.94 -23.05 -22.28
C VAL A 182 6.78 -23.52 -20.83
N GLN A 183 6.46 -24.79 -20.65
CA GLN A 183 6.22 -25.35 -19.32
C GLN A 183 7.42 -25.13 -18.40
N GLY A 184 7.18 -24.50 -17.26
CA GLY A 184 8.21 -24.23 -16.25
C GLY A 184 9.14 -23.06 -16.55
N VAL A 185 8.88 -22.30 -17.64
CA VAL A 185 9.66 -21.11 -18.02
C VAL A 185 8.76 -19.92 -18.25
N PRO A 186 8.32 -19.22 -17.20
CA PRO A 186 7.40 -18.09 -17.31
C PRO A 186 7.90 -16.99 -18.26
N GLY A 187 7.00 -16.46 -19.06
CA GLY A 187 7.29 -15.39 -20.03
C GLY A 187 7.97 -15.86 -21.34
N GLN A 188 8.21 -17.15 -21.49
CA GLN A 188 8.71 -17.72 -22.76
C GLN A 188 7.61 -18.50 -23.47
N TYR A 189 7.42 -18.18 -24.75
CA TYR A 189 6.39 -18.78 -25.59
C TYR A 189 7.04 -19.49 -26.76
N TYR A 190 6.56 -20.66 -27.13
CA TYR A 190 7.09 -21.42 -28.23
C TYR A 190 5.97 -21.98 -29.11
N GLY A 191 6.13 -21.80 -30.39
CA GLY A 191 5.23 -22.37 -31.40
C GLY A 191 5.85 -22.30 -32.80
N ILE A 192 5.46 -23.22 -33.65
CA ILE A 192 5.84 -23.21 -35.05
C ILE A 192 4.67 -22.65 -35.84
N VAL A 193 4.92 -21.55 -36.55
CA VAL A 193 3.92 -20.89 -37.38
C VAL A 193 4.49 -20.69 -38.77
N TYR A 194 3.77 -21.15 -39.78
CA TYR A 194 4.10 -20.83 -41.17
C TYR A 194 3.65 -19.42 -41.50
N LEU A 195 4.59 -18.57 -41.91
CA LEU A 195 4.34 -17.19 -42.31
C LEU A 195 4.64 -17.07 -43.80
N PRO A 196 3.61 -16.98 -44.68
CA PRO A 196 3.82 -16.77 -46.13
C PRO A 196 4.43 -15.38 -46.37
N ALA A 197 5.25 -15.28 -47.43
CA ALA A 197 5.87 -14.01 -47.80
C ALA A 197 4.80 -12.95 -48.18
N GLY A 198 5.05 -11.71 -47.75
CA GLY A 198 4.19 -10.55 -48.07
C GLY A 198 2.93 -10.43 -47.21
N GLY A 199 2.77 -11.27 -46.19
CA GLY A 199 1.70 -11.14 -45.23
C GLY A 199 2.09 -10.31 -44.00
N GLU A 200 1.09 -9.87 -43.23
CA GLU A 200 1.23 -9.13 -42.01
C GLU A 200 0.73 -9.95 -40.81
N PHE A 201 1.32 -9.76 -39.66
CA PHE A 201 0.81 -10.29 -38.41
C PHE A 201 1.05 -9.34 -37.24
N LYS A 202 0.26 -9.49 -36.20
CA LYS A 202 0.42 -8.86 -34.89
C LYS A 202 0.44 -9.93 -33.82
N TRP A 203 1.09 -9.63 -32.75
CA TRP A 203 1.09 -10.46 -31.55
C TRP A 203 0.67 -9.62 -30.36
N GLY A 204 0.13 -10.26 -29.34
CA GLY A 204 -0.33 -9.60 -28.13
C GLY A 204 -0.86 -10.57 -27.08
N THR A 205 -1.20 -10.03 -25.97
CA THR A 205 -1.96 -10.72 -24.90
C THR A 205 -3.44 -10.45 -25.13
N LYS A 206 -4.30 -11.39 -24.72
CA LYS A 206 -5.73 -11.31 -24.90
C LYS A 206 -6.42 -11.08 -23.58
#